data_1845bad7b3b0b0a758bff02932f0b8be
#
_entry.id   1845bad7b3b0b0a758bff02932f0b8be
#
_cell.length_a   1.000
_cell.length_b   1.000
_cell.length_c   1.000
_cell.angle_alpha   90.00
_cell.angle_beta   90.00
_cell.angle_gamma   90.00
#
_symmetry.space_group_name_H-M   'P 1'
#
loop_
_entity.id
_entity.type
_entity.pdbx_description
1 polymer ?
#
loop_
_entity_poly.entity_id
_entity_poly.type
_entity_poly.pdbx_seq_one_letter_code
_entity_poly.pdbx_strand_id
1 'polypeptide(L)'
;MIHLVTGGSGSGKSEYAENWLTGRNKKDGTYIYIATMQPYTEETMKKIERHHRLRAGKGFRTLEKYTDLSELEIPKNQGILLECISNLVANELYREDGTLNDLKETKEKVLAGVRRLSNSTTRLVIVTNEVNADINGYSEETEKYRECIGMVNQSLAELADIVT
;
A
#
# COMPACT_ATOMS: atom_id res chain seq x y z
N MET A 1 -7.26 -12.75 7.23
CA MET A 1 -8.06 -12.36 6.06
C MET A 1 -7.39 -11.16 5.37
N ILE A 2 -7.21 -11.26 4.07
CA ILE A 2 -6.64 -10.19 3.24
C ILE A 2 -7.74 -9.61 2.37
N HIS A 3 -7.97 -8.31 2.48
CA HIS A 3 -8.89 -7.58 1.63
C HIS A 3 -8.10 -6.61 0.75
N LEU A 4 -8.13 -6.83 -0.55
CA LEU A 4 -7.49 -5.95 -1.52
C LEU A 4 -8.51 -4.93 -2.05
N VAL A 5 -8.22 -3.65 -1.88
CA VAL A 5 -9.05 -2.55 -2.36
C VAL A 5 -8.33 -1.86 -3.51
N THR A 6 -8.95 -1.84 -4.67
CA THR A 6 -8.39 -1.24 -5.88
C THR A 6 -9.33 -0.18 -6.44
N GLY A 7 -8.78 0.76 -7.17
CA GLY A 7 -9.55 1.84 -7.79
C GLY A 7 -8.66 2.98 -8.24
N GLY A 8 -9.25 3.92 -8.95
CA GLY A 8 -8.57 5.12 -9.40
C GLY A 8 -8.29 6.10 -8.27
N SER A 9 -7.41 7.06 -8.53
CA SER A 9 -7.12 8.14 -7.60
C SER A 9 -8.39 8.94 -7.30
N GLY A 10 -8.64 9.23 -6.02
CA GLY A 10 -9.81 10.00 -5.61
C GLY A 10 -11.14 9.26 -5.62
N SER A 11 -11.12 7.92 -5.76
CA SER A 11 -12.34 7.11 -5.80
C SER A 11 -12.96 6.80 -4.44
N GLY A 12 -12.36 7.26 -3.34
CA GLY A 12 -12.83 6.99 -1.99
C GLY A 12 -12.37 5.66 -1.40
N LYS A 13 -11.39 5.02 -2.04
CA LYS A 13 -10.92 3.70 -1.58
C LYS A 13 -10.25 3.73 -0.21
N SER A 14 -9.57 4.82 0.15
CA SER A 14 -8.94 4.97 1.47
C SER A 14 -9.98 4.97 2.58
N GLU A 15 -11.03 5.76 2.42
CA GLU A 15 -12.11 5.83 3.39
C GLU A 15 -12.84 4.49 3.50
N TYR A 16 -13.11 3.86 2.36
CA TYR A 16 -13.70 2.52 2.34
C TYR A 16 -12.86 1.52 3.11
N ALA A 17 -11.55 1.49 2.86
CA ALA A 17 -10.61 0.57 3.51
C ALA A 17 -10.57 0.79 5.02
N GLU A 18 -10.48 2.05 5.46
CA GLU A 18 -10.50 2.40 6.87
C GLU A 18 -11.78 1.94 7.56
N ASN A 19 -12.92 2.24 6.96
CA ASN A 19 -14.23 1.87 7.52
C ASN A 19 -14.42 0.36 7.57
N TRP A 20 -13.98 -0.35 6.55
CA TRP A 20 -14.06 -1.81 6.53
C TRP A 20 -13.21 -2.42 7.65
N LEU A 21 -11.99 -1.91 7.83
CA LEU A 21 -11.07 -2.44 8.84
C LEU A 21 -11.55 -2.16 10.26
N THR A 22 -11.96 -0.93 10.53
CA THR A 22 -12.39 -0.52 11.86
C THR A 22 -13.77 -1.04 12.22
N GLY A 23 -14.61 -1.29 11.21
CA GLY A 23 -16.00 -1.65 11.44
C GLY A 23 -16.67 -0.64 12.35
N ARG A 24 -17.32 -1.14 13.41
CA ARG A 24 -17.99 -0.30 14.39
C ARG A 24 -17.16 -0.01 15.65
N ASN A 25 -16.00 -0.67 15.78
CA ASN A 25 -15.13 -0.54 16.96
C ASN A 25 -13.93 0.33 16.63
N LYS A 26 -13.99 1.59 17.00
CA LYS A 26 -12.89 2.55 16.83
C LYS A 26 -12.22 2.74 18.19
N LYS A 27 -11.27 1.85 18.52
CA LYS A 27 -10.46 1.98 19.73
C LYS A 27 -9.06 2.46 19.37
N ASP A 28 -8.57 3.44 20.10
CA ASP A 28 -7.22 3.96 19.91
C ASP A 28 -6.17 2.84 20.07
N GLY A 29 -5.20 2.80 19.17
CA GLY A 29 -4.10 1.85 19.21
C GLY A 29 -4.45 0.43 18.77
N THR A 30 -5.68 0.18 18.31
CA THR A 30 -6.12 -1.14 17.85
C THR A 30 -5.72 -1.42 16.40
N TYR A 31 -5.48 -0.38 15.63
CA TYR A 31 -5.22 -0.46 14.20
C TYR A 31 -3.89 0.18 13.85
N ILE A 32 -3.21 -0.40 12.85
CA ILE A 32 -1.95 0.12 12.35
C ILE A 32 -2.14 0.54 10.90
N TYR A 33 -1.74 1.77 10.59
CA TYR A 33 -1.68 2.29 9.24
C TYR A 33 -0.22 2.31 8.80
N ILE A 34 0.08 1.57 7.74
CA ILE A 34 1.43 1.58 7.15
C ILE A 34 1.43 2.52 5.96
N ALA A 35 2.16 3.62 6.10
CA ALA A 35 2.27 4.64 5.07
C ALA A 35 3.53 4.43 4.25
N THR A 36 3.37 4.29 2.93
CA THR A 36 4.48 4.03 2.00
C THR A 36 4.86 5.26 1.18
N MET A 37 4.07 6.34 1.21
CA MET A 37 4.34 7.55 0.44
C MET A 37 5.47 8.36 1.04
N GLN A 38 6.51 8.62 0.25
CA GLN A 38 7.65 9.43 0.67
C GLN A 38 7.34 10.93 0.50
N PRO A 39 7.73 11.79 1.48
CA PRO A 39 7.40 13.21 1.44
C PRO A 39 8.41 14.02 0.62
N TYR A 40 8.56 13.74 -0.67
CA TYR A 40 9.55 14.39 -1.52
C TYR A 40 9.16 15.78 -2.02
N THR A 41 7.87 16.06 -2.16
CA THR A 41 7.36 17.32 -2.69
C THR A 41 6.32 17.92 -1.76
N GLU A 42 6.06 19.24 -1.93
CA GLU A 42 4.96 19.89 -1.19
C GLU A 42 3.62 19.21 -1.46
N GLU A 43 3.40 18.78 -2.70
CA GLU A 43 2.17 18.10 -3.08
C GLU A 43 2.02 16.77 -2.34
N THR A 44 3.08 15.96 -2.26
CA THR A 44 3.04 14.69 -1.51
C THR A 44 2.89 14.96 -0.01
N MET A 45 3.54 15.98 0.53
CA MET A 45 3.39 16.37 1.93
C MET A 45 1.96 16.76 2.27
N LYS A 46 1.29 17.50 1.38
CA LYS A 46 -0.13 17.86 1.54
C LYS A 46 -1.04 16.65 1.50
N LYS A 47 -0.77 15.68 0.63
CA LYS A 47 -1.52 14.42 0.58
C LYS A 47 -1.36 13.64 1.87
N ILE A 48 -0.15 13.51 2.37
CA ILE A 48 0.16 12.81 3.63
C ILE A 48 -0.59 13.47 4.78
N GLU A 49 -0.53 14.80 4.87
CA GLU A 49 -1.22 15.55 5.91
C GLU A 49 -2.73 15.36 5.85
N ARG A 50 -3.31 15.37 4.65
CA ARG A 50 -4.73 15.12 4.46
C ARG A 50 -5.13 13.72 4.93
N HIS A 51 -4.33 12.70 4.61
CA HIS A 51 -4.54 11.34 5.08
C HIS A 51 -4.46 11.24 6.61
N HIS A 52 -3.52 11.93 7.22
CA HIS A 52 -3.42 12.00 8.69
C HIS A 52 -4.69 12.59 9.31
N ARG A 53 -5.21 13.68 8.74
CA ARG A 53 -6.44 14.30 9.24
C ARG A 53 -7.65 13.39 9.11
N LEU A 54 -7.76 12.69 7.97
CA LEU A 54 -8.87 11.76 7.73
C LEU A 54 -8.86 10.59 8.72
N ARG A 55 -7.69 10.17 9.18
CA ARG A 55 -7.54 9.08 10.14
C ARG A 55 -7.64 9.51 11.59
N ALA A 56 -7.53 10.80 11.86
CA ALA A 56 -7.57 11.33 13.23
C ALA A 56 -8.85 10.88 13.95
N GLY A 57 -8.71 10.33 15.15
CA GLY A 57 -9.83 9.85 15.95
C GLY A 57 -10.40 8.50 15.54
N LYS A 58 -9.80 7.81 14.55
CA LYS A 58 -10.28 6.49 14.09
C LYS A 58 -9.53 5.32 14.72
N GLY A 59 -8.60 5.56 15.64
CA GLY A 59 -7.88 4.52 16.37
C GLY A 59 -6.68 3.96 15.63
N PHE A 60 -6.12 4.68 14.67
CA PHE A 60 -4.94 4.28 13.93
C PHE A 60 -3.65 4.82 14.53
N ARG A 61 -2.65 3.94 14.62
CA ARG A 61 -1.25 4.31 14.82
C ARG A 61 -0.56 4.24 13.47
N THR A 62 0.11 5.31 13.06
CA THR A 62 0.79 5.39 11.78
C THR A 62 2.24 4.93 11.90
N LEU A 63 2.64 4.01 11.02
CA LEU A 63 4.03 3.61 10.81
C LEU A 63 4.41 4.00 9.39
N GLU A 64 5.45 4.81 9.26
CA GLU A 64 5.99 5.15 7.95
C GLU A 64 7.06 4.12 7.57
N LYS A 65 6.83 3.41 6.47
CA LYS A 65 7.78 2.42 5.95
C LYS A 65 7.72 2.46 4.43
N TYR A 66 8.81 2.87 3.82
CA TYR A 66 8.85 3.11 2.38
C TYR A 66 9.36 1.92 1.58
N THR A 67 10.16 1.07 2.20
CA THR A 67 10.72 -0.16 1.63
C THR A 67 10.86 -1.22 2.72
N ASP A 68 11.19 -2.46 2.30
CA ASP A 68 11.54 -3.53 3.23
C ASP A 68 10.48 -3.83 4.30
N LEU A 69 9.23 -4.01 3.86
CA LEU A 69 8.12 -4.31 4.77
C LEU A 69 8.37 -5.54 5.64
N SER A 70 9.14 -6.50 5.14
CA SER A 70 9.46 -7.72 5.89
C SER A 70 10.30 -7.47 7.13
N GLU A 71 10.90 -6.28 7.27
CA GLU A 71 11.65 -5.88 8.47
C GLU A 71 10.77 -5.32 9.58
N LEU A 72 9.50 -5.01 9.29
CA LEU A 72 8.59 -4.46 10.28
C LEU A 72 8.25 -5.48 11.35
N GLU A 73 8.35 -5.06 12.60
CA GLU A 73 7.84 -5.81 13.74
C GLU A 73 6.51 -5.20 14.15
N ILE A 74 5.46 -5.98 14.02
CA ILE A 74 4.10 -5.53 14.32
C ILE A 74 3.52 -6.40 15.42
N PRO A 75 2.94 -5.78 16.47
CA PRO A 75 2.25 -6.55 17.52
C PRO A 75 1.15 -7.42 16.92
N LYS A 76 1.04 -8.64 17.41
CA LYS A 76 0.02 -9.58 16.94
C LYS A 76 -1.40 -9.07 17.27
N ASN A 77 -2.34 -9.44 16.42
CA ASN A 77 -3.78 -9.21 16.61
C ASN A 77 -4.27 -7.76 16.46
N GLN A 78 -3.46 -6.89 15.83
CA GLN A 78 -3.93 -5.58 15.44
C GLN A 78 -4.33 -5.59 13.96
N GLY A 79 -5.42 -4.90 13.61
CA GLY A 79 -5.79 -4.72 12.21
C GLY A 79 -4.78 -3.83 11.49
N ILE A 80 -4.46 -4.17 10.25
CA ILE A 80 -3.45 -3.45 9.47
C ILE A 80 -4.06 -2.91 8.18
N LEU A 81 -3.82 -1.63 7.90
CA LEU A 81 -4.12 -1.00 6.63
C LEU A 81 -2.80 -0.59 5.96
N LEU A 82 -2.51 -1.19 4.81
CA LEU A 82 -1.34 -0.85 4.00
C LEU A 82 -1.75 0.06 2.85
N GLU A 83 -1.24 1.26 2.81
CA GLU A 83 -1.53 2.25 1.76
C GLU A 83 -0.25 2.96 1.32
N CYS A 84 0.13 2.88 0.07
CA CYS A 84 -0.48 2.08 -1.00
C CYS A 84 0.59 1.24 -1.69
N ILE A 85 0.16 0.21 -2.36
CA ILE A 85 1.06 -0.71 -3.08
C ILE A 85 1.80 -0.01 -4.21
N SER A 86 1.16 0.89 -4.93
CA SER A 86 1.81 1.59 -6.03
C SER A 86 3.03 2.41 -5.58
N ASN A 87 2.92 3.10 -4.46
CA ASN A 87 4.07 3.81 -3.88
C ASN A 87 5.15 2.85 -3.40
N LEU A 88 4.77 1.75 -2.78
CA LEU A 88 5.72 0.74 -2.32
C LEU A 88 6.49 0.13 -3.48
N VAL A 89 5.80 -0.21 -4.57
CA VAL A 89 6.44 -0.75 -5.77
C VAL A 89 7.41 0.27 -6.36
N ALA A 90 7.02 1.54 -6.46
CA ALA A 90 7.92 2.58 -6.93
C ALA A 90 9.16 2.71 -6.05
N ASN A 91 8.98 2.71 -4.73
CA ASN A 91 10.10 2.83 -3.80
C ASN A 91 11.06 1.65 -3.89
N GLU A 92 10.55 0.45 -4.12
CA GLU A 92 11.37 -0.76 -4.24
C GLU A 92 12.00 -0.92 -5.62
N LEU A 93 11.34 -0.43 -6.67
CA LEU A 93 11.79 -0.59 -8.05
C LEU A 93 12.87 0.42 -8.43
N TYR A 94 12.70 1.69 -8.08
CA TYR A 94 13.65 2.75 -8.44
C TYR A 94 14.79 2.84 -7.44
N ARG A 95 16.02 2.79 -7.96
CA ARG A 95 17.23 3.05 -7.17
C ARG A 95 17.49 4.55 -7.08
N GLU A 96 18.31 4.96 -6.10
CA GLU A 96 18.70 6.37 -5.93
C GLU A 96 19.38 6.98 -7.15
N ASP A 97 20.10 6.17 -7.92
CA ASP A 97 20.78 6.61 -9.16
C ASP A 97 19.85 6.68 -10.37
N GLY A 98 18.57 6.42 -10.21
CA GLY A 98 17.58 6.43 -11.28
C GLY A 98 17.46 5.14 -12.08
N THR A 99 18.30 4.16 -11.82
CA THR A 99 18.19 2.84 -12.45
C THR A 99 17.11 2.01 -11.76
N LEU A 100 16.68 0.94 -12.43
CA LEU A 100 15.63 0.07 -11.92
C LEU A 100 16.20 -1.24 -11.40
N ASN A 101 15.60 -1.73 -10.30
CA ASN A 101 15.81 -3.10 -9.85
C ASN A 101 15.08 -4.07 -10.79
N ASP A 102 15.43 -5.35 -10.70
CA ASP A 102 14.75 -6.38 -11.47
C ASP A 102 13.26 -6.45 -11.08
N LEU A 103 12.39 -6.51 -12.09
CA LEU A 103 10.93 -6.50 -11.89
C LEU A 103 10.46 -7.70 -11.06
N LYS A 104 10.98 -8.86 -11.34
CA LYS A 104 10.59 -10.10 -10.64
C LYS A 104 11.06 -10.08 -9.19
N GLU A 105 12.30 -9.64 -8.94
CA GLU A 105 12.83 -9.52 -7.59
C GLU A 105 12.06 -8.49 -6.77
N THR A 106 11.71 -7.36 -7.39
CA THR A 106 10.88 -6.32 -6.77
C THR A 106 9.52 -6.88 -6.37
N LYS A 107 8.87 -7.60 -7.28
CA LYS A 107 7.59 -8.26 -7.01
C LYS A 107 7.70 -9.21 -5.81
N GLU A 108 8.70 -10.09 -5.82
CA GLU A 108 8.88 -11.06 -4.74
C GLU A 108 9.14 -10.40 -3.40
N LYS A 109 9.90 -9.32 -3.39
CA LYS A 109 10.17 -8.55 -2.17
C LYS A 109 8.91 -7.93 -1.59
N VAL A 110 8.09 -7.31 -2.44
CA VAL A 110 6.80 -6.73 -2.02
C VAL A 110 5.87 -7.81 -1.47
N LEU A 111 5.75 -8.92 -2.18
CA LEU A 111 4.89 -10.04 -1.76
C LEU A 111 5.36 -10.68 -0.45
N ALA A 112 6.67 -10.82 -0.25
CA ALA A 112 7.22 -11.33 0.99
C ALA A 112 6.82 -10.43 2.18
N GLY A 113 6.89 -9.11 1.99
CA GLY A 113 6.44 -8.15 2.98
C GLY A 113 4.96 -8.29 3.31
N VAL A 114 4.13 -8.41 2.29
CA VAL A 114 2.68 -8.59 2.46
C VAL A 114 2.36 -9.89 3.20
N ARG A 115 3.02 -10.99 2.84
CA ARG A 115 2.83 -12.28 3.53
C ARG A 115 3.20 -12.19 4.99
N ARG A 116 4.29 -11.50 5.32
CA ARG A 116 4.68 -11.31 6.71
C ARG A 116 3.63 -10.51 7.48
N LEU A 117 3.10 -9.44 6.89
CA LEU A 117 2.02 -8.66 7.50
C LEU A 117 0.78 -9.53 7.72
N SER A 118 0.41 -10.34 6.74
CA SER A 118 -0.77 -11.21 6.85
C SER A 118 -0.64 -12.25 7.95
N ASN A 119 0.59 -12.70 8.23
CA ASN A 119 0.86 -13.64 9.32
C ASN A 119 0.80 -12.98 10.71
N SER A 120 0.89 -11.66 10.76
CA SER A 120 0.87 -10.89 12.02
C SER A 120 -0.52 -10.43 12.43
N THR A 121 -1.52 -10.54 11.55
CA THR A 121 -2.86 -10.04 11.81
C THR A 121 -3.94 -10.95 11.25
N THR A 122 -5.12 -10.91 11.84
CA THR A 122 -6.31 -11.58 11.31
C THR A 122 -7.00 -10.75 10.23
N ARG A 123 -6.72 -9.44 10.15
CA ARG A 123 -7.37 -8.54 9.18
C ARG A 123 -6.33 -7.60 8.59
N LEU A 124 -6.00 -7.82 7.33
CA LEU A 124 -5.10 -6.97 6.54
C LEU A 124 -5.88 -6.39 5.36
N VAL A 125 -5.95 -5.06 5.28
CA VAL A 125 -6.51 -4.36 4.14
C VAL A 125 -5.37 -3.72 3.36
N ILE A 126 -5.35 -3.94 2.07
CA ILE A 126 -4.31 -3.41 1.17
C ILE A 126 -4.98 -2.51 0.14
N VAL A 127 -4.50 -1.28 0.04
CA VAL A 127 -4.95 -0.33 -0.97
C VAL A 127 -3.95 -0.28 -2.11
N THR A 128 -4.44 -0.42 -3.32
CA THR A 128 -3.63 -0.28 -4.53
C THR A 128 -4.35 0.60 -5.55
N ASN A 129 -3.59 1.31 -6.36
CA ASN A 129 -4.15 2.11 -7.44
C ASN A 129 -4.17 1.31 -8.73
N GLU A 130 -5.24 1.48 -9.52
CA GLU A 130 -5.24 1.03 -10.90
C GLU A 130 -4.35 1.97 -11.71
N VAL A 131 -3.45 1.38 -12.50
CA VAL A 131 -2.62 2.15 -13.42
C VAL A 131 -3.31 2.13 -14.77
N ASN A 132 -3.79 3.32 -15.21
CA ASN A 132 -4.51 3.46 -16.48
C ASN A 132 -3.65 3.04 -17.67
N ALA A 133 -4.16 2.11 -18.45
CA ALA A 133 -3.53 1.63 -19.68
C ALA A 133 -3.62 2.66 -20.83
N ASP A 134 -4.43 3.70 -20.69
CA ASP A 134 -4.84 4.57 -21.80
C ASP A 134 -3.98 5.81 -22.01
N ILE A 135 -2.93 6.01 -21.23
CA ILE A 135 -2.05 7.16 -21.41
C ILE A 135 -0.91 6.79 -22.34
N ASN A 136 -0.96 7.31 -23.54
CA ASN A 136 0.11 7.18 -24.53
C ASN A 136 1.29 8.11 -24.17
N GLY A 137 2.51 7.63 -24.34
CA GLY A 137 3.71 8.47 -24.21
C GLY A 137 4.50 8.31 -22.92
N TYR A 138 4.33 7.22 -22.20
CA TYR A 138 5.20 6.89 -21.10
C TYR A 138 6.61 6.55 -21.56
N SER A 139 7.61 6.93 -20.76
CA SER A 139 8.98 6.47 -20.94
C SER A 139 9.06 4.94 -20.76
N GLU A 140 10.16 4.34 -21.23
CA GLU A 140 10.42 2.91 -21.02
C GLU A 140 10.41 2.54 -19.53
N GLU A 141 10.96 3.41 -18.67
CA GLU A 141 10.98 3.22 -17.23
C GLU A 141 9.57 3.19 -16.65
N THR A 142 8.70 4.10 -17.10
CA THR A 142 7.32 4.14 -16.67
C THR A 142 6.55 2.90 -17.09
N GLU A 143 6.82 2.37 -18.29
CA GLU A 143 6.23 1.12 -18.75
C GLU A 143 6.65 -0.06 -17.87
N LYS A 144 7.91 -0.13 -17.46
CA LYS A 144 8.40 -1.16 -16.55
C LYS A 144 7.75 -1.05 -15.16
N TYR A 145 7.56 0.16 -14.68
CA TYR A 145 6.85 0.41 -13.42
C TYR A 145 5.41 -0.10 -13.50
N ARG A 146 4.70 0.22 -14.58
CA ARG A 146 3.33 -0.26 -14.81
C ARG A 146 3.27 -1.78 -14.89
N GLU A 147 4.21 -2.39 -15.59
CA GLU A 147 4.32 -3.85 -15.69
C GLU A 147 4.52 -4.46 -14.29
N CYS A 148 5.41 -3.89 -13.49
CA CYS A 148 5.68 -4.37 -12.14
C CYS A 148 4.44 -4.27 -11.25
N ILE A 149 3.74 -3.14 -11.26
CA ILE A 149 2.49 -2.97 -10.51
C ILE A 149 1.45 -3.98 -10.96
N GLY A 150 1.31 -4.20 -12.26
CA GLY A 150 0.38 -5.19 -12.80
C GLY A 150 0.66 -6.59 -12.29
N MET A 151 1.93 -6.98 -12.27
CA MET A 151 2.37 -8.27 -11.75
C MET A 151 2.07 -8.40 -10.25
N VAL A 152 2.36 -7.37 -9.48
CA VAL A 152 2.11 -7.33 -8.04
C VAL A 152 0.60 -7.40 -7.76
N ASN A 153 -0.19 -6.59 -8.44
CA ASN A 153 -1.64 -6.56 -8.25
C ASN A 153 -2.28 -7.90 -8.58
N GLN A 154 -1.82 -8.56 -9.63
CA GLN A 154 -2.32 -9.89 -10.00
C GLN A 154 -2.03 -10.90 -8.88
N SER A 155 -0.81 -10.90 -8.36
CA SER A 155 -0.43 -11.81 -7.28
C SER A 155 -1.18 -11.49 -5.98
N LEU A 156 -1.41 -10.22 -5.69
CA LEU A 156 -2.20 -9.82 -4.52
C LEU A 156 -3.65 -10.26 -4.64
N ALA A 157 -4.23 -10.15 -5.84
CA ALA A 157 -5.60 -10.61 -6.07
C ALA A 157 -5.74 -12.11 -5.85
N GLU A 158 -4.71 -12.89 -6.21
CA GLU A 158 -4.68 -14.33 -5.96
C GLU A 158 -4.57 -14.67 -4.47
N LEU A 159 -3.84 -13.85 -3.70
CA LEU A 159 -3.68 -14.03 -2.25
C LEU A 159 -4.88 -13.53 -1.45
N ALA A 160 -5.62 -12.57 -1.98
CA ALA A 160 -6.69 -11.90 -1.24
C ALA A 160 -7.92 -12.79 -1.09
N ASP A 161 -8.55 -12.71 0.07
CA ASP A 161 -9.84 -13.35 0.32
C ASP A 161 -10.98 -12.54 -0.29
N ILE A 162 -10.83 -11.22 -0.31
CA ILE A 162 -11.81 -10.29 -0.87
C ILE A 162 -11.08 -9.28 -1.77
N VAL A 163 -11.62 -9.03 -2.95
CA VAL A 163 -11.15 -7.96 -3.85
C VAL A 163 -12.31 -7.03 -4.15
N THR A 164 -12.10 -5.74 -3.90
CA THR A 164 -13.13 -4.71 -4.12
C THR A 164 -12.62 -3.59 -5.01
#